data_0ea85b1a51b1c3681b1783dcda41777e
#
_entry.id   0ea85b1a51b1c3681b1783dcda41777e
#
_cell.length_a   1.000
_cell.length_b   1.000
_cell.length_c   1.000
_cell.angle_alpha   90.00
_cell.angle_beta   90.00
_cell.angle_gamma   90.00
#
_symmetry.space_group_name_H-M   'P 1'
#
loop_
_entity.id
_entity.type
_entity.pdbx_description
1 polymer ?
#
loop_
_entity_poly.entity_id
_entity_poly.type
_entity_poly.pdbx_seq_one_letter_code
_entity_poly.pdbx_strand_id
1 'polypeptide(L)'
;DYGEFQDKGVKGADPSRLSPNAKIKGQQAPNSPYRYGSGSSKGKWKDFVRSISAWAQIKNIRLREYTYKDGKKKSTGKFAKGNYESIGYVIASNIYNRGIKPSFFYTKPFNKAFEQLPDELFESFAVDIEHGLIEQINKK
;
A
#
# COMPACT_ATOMS: atom_id res chain seq x y z
N ASP A 1 -8.39 7.12 -6.52
CA ASP A 1 -7.23 8.00 -6.21
C ASP A 1 -6.06 7.20 -5.68
N TYR A 2 -4.93 7.30 -6.43
CA TYR A 2 -3.72 6.55 -6.07
C TYR A 2 -3.15 6.94 -4.69
N GLY A 3 -3.27 8.22 -4.33
CA GLY A 3 -2.84 8.74 -3.05
C GLY A 3 -3.52 8.10 -1.84
N GLU A 4 -4.81 7.84 -1.93
CA GLU A 4 -5.54 7.18 -0.84
C GLU A 4 -5.08 5.73 -0.60
N PHE A 5 -4.76 4.98 -1.67
CA PHE A 5 -4.23 3.62 -1.53
C PHE A 5 -2.87 3.60 -0.84
N GLN A 6 -2.04 4.60 -1.09
CA GLN A 6 -0.75 4.72 -0.40
C GLN A 6 -0.91 5.19 1.04
N ASP A 7 -1.80 6.13 1.28
CA ASP A 7 -2.02 6.68 2.63
C ASP A 7 -2.62 5.64 3.57
N LYS A 8 -3.73 5.00 3.17
CA LYS A 8 -4.47 4.01 3.97
C LYS A 8 -3.93 2.58 3.82
N GLY A 9 -3.06 2.34 2.83
CA GLY A 9 -2.59 1.03 2.46
C GLY A 9 -3.67 0.17 1.79
N VAL A 10 -3.31 -1.07 1.46
CA VAL A 10 -4.22 -2.03 0.84
C VAL A 10 -4.11 -3.38 1.53
N LYS A 11 -5.22 -3.94 1.94
CA LYS A 11 -5.32 -5.28 2.52
C LYS A 11 -4.97 -6.35 1.49
N GLY A 12 -4.17 -7.35 1.88
CA GLY A 12 -3.84 -8.49 1.01
C GLY A 12 -5.00 -9.44 0.81
N ALA A 13 -4.98 -10.15 -0.32
CA ALA A 13 -6.02 -11.11 -0.66
C ALA A 13 -5.99 -12.35 0.24
N ASP A 14 -4.80 -12.93 0.42
CA ASP A 14 -4.63 -14.16 1.21
C ASP A 14 -3.22 -14.24 1.83
N PRO A 15 -3.04 -13.77 3.06
CA PRO A 15 -1.75 -13.83 3.75
C PRO A 15 -1.23 -15.25 4.02
N SER A 16 -2.10 -16.27 4.00
CA SER A 16 -1.68 -17.66 4.22
C SER A 16 -0.81 -18.21 3.10
N ARG A 17 -0.93 -17.65 1.90
CA ARG A 17 -0.12 -18.01 0.72
C ARG A 17 1.30 -17.44 0.72
N LEU A 18 1.66 -16.69 1.74
CA LEU A 18 3.02 -16.15 1.86
C LEU A 18 4.02 -17.25 2.20
N SER A 19 5.21 -17.16 1.63
CA SER A 19 6.30 -18.06 1.98
C SER A 19 6.57 -18.05 3.49
N PRO A 20 6.76 -19.21 4.13
CA PRO A 20 7.15 -19.29 5.55
C PRO A 20 8.40 -18.47 5.88
N ASN A 21 9.27 -18.28 4.88
CA ASN A 21 10.52 -17.52 4.98
C ASN A 21 10.37 -16.04 4.61
N ALA A 22 9.16 -15.53 4.39
CA ALA A 22 8.94 -14.11 4.11
C ALA A 22 9.40 -13.26 5.30
N LYS A 23 10.21 -12.23 5.04
CA LYS A 23 10.69 -11.31 6.10
C LYS A 23 9.56 -10.58 6.79
N ILE A 24 8.54 -10.21 6.04
CA ILE A 24 7.35 -9.53 6.54
C ILE A 24 6.23 -10.56 6.54
N LYS A 25 5.80 -10.96 7.72
CA LYS A 25 4.70 -11.91 7.93
C LYS A 25 3.39 -11.17 8.19
N GLY A 26 2.30 -11.85 7.86
CA GLY A 26 0.96 -11.38 8.14
C GLY A 26 0.39 -10.35 7.16
N GLN A 27 -0.83 -9.96 7.46
CA GLN A 27 -1.59 -8.99 6.70
C GLN A 27 -1.04 -7.57 6.88
N GLN A 28 -0.83 -6.86 5.78
CA GLN A 28 -0.59 -5.43 5.83
C GLN A 28 -1.94 -4.69 5.76
N ALA A 29 -2.01 -3.53 6.42
CA ALA A 29 -3.20 -2.69 6.47
C ALA A 29 -4.52 -3.45 6.80
N PRO A 30 -4.63 -4.15 7.94
CA PRO A 30 -5.83 -4.92 8.28
C PRO A 30 -7.11 -4.07 8.35
N ASN A 31 -6.98 -2.80 8.70
CA ASN A 31 -8.09 -1.85 8.83
C ASN A 31 -8.33 -1.01 7.57
N SER A 32 -7.60 -1.28 6.47
CA SER A 32 -7.82 -0.53 5.22
C SER A 32 -9.17 -0.88 4.59
N PRO A 33 -9.89 0.10 4.03
CA PRO A 33 -11.08 -0.14 3.24
C PRO A 33 -10.78 -0.81 1.90
N TYR A 34 -9.52 -0.73 1.45
CA TYR A 34 -9.07 -1.27 0.17
C TYR A 34 -8.52 -2.67 0.35
N ARG A 35 -8.89 -3.59 -0.56
CA ARG A 35 -8.44 -4.99 -0.54
C ARG A 35 -8.12 -5.50 -1.93
N TYR A 36 -6.99 -6.19 -2.09
CA TYR A 36 -6.73 -6.97 -3.29
C TYR A 36 -7.74 -8.11 -3.43
N GLY A 37 -8.19 -8.37 -4.67
CA GLY A 37 -9.14 -9.44 -4.95
C GLY A 37 -10.59 -9.14 -4.56
N SER A 38 -10.94 -7.89 -4.24
CA SER A 38 -12.32 -7.47 -3.93
C SER A 38 -13.25 -7.38 -5.16
N GLY A 39 -12.72 -7.61 -6.36
CA GLY A 39 -13.47 -7.48 -7.60
C GLY A 39 -13.67 -6.05 -8.11
N SER A 40 -13.32 -5.05 -7.32
CA SER A 40 -13.40 -3.63 -7.71
C SER A 40 -12.33 -3.21 -8.72
N SER A 41 -11.23 -3.96 -8.82
CA SER A 41 -10.15 -3.72 -9.78
C SER A 41 -10.33 -4.59 -11.02
N LYS A 42 -10.53 -3.95 -12.17
CA LYS A 42 -10.62 -4.62 -13.48
C LYS A 42 -9.25 -4.95 -14.09
N GLY A 43 -8.15 -4.73 -13.35
CA GLY A 43 -6.80 -5.01 -13.82
C GLY A 43 -6.55 -6.50 -13.98
N LYS A 44 -5.93 -6.89 -15.11
CA LYS A 44 -5.54 -8.28 -15.35
C LYS A 44 -4.28 -8.61 -14.56
N TRP A 45 -4.24 -9.79 -13.95
CA TRP A 45 -3.06 -10.28 -13.23
C TRP A 45 -1.77 -10.19 -14.07
N LYS A 46 -1.85 -10.57 -15.34
CA LYS A 46 -0.71 -10.49 -16.27
C LYS A 46 -0.16 -9.08 -16.41
N ASP A 47 -1.01 -8.07 -16.47
CA ASP A 47 -0.59 -6.68 -16.62
C ASP A 47 0.07 -6.17 -15.33
N PHE A 48 -0.42 -6.59 -14.17
CA PHE A 48 0.20 -6.29 -12.88
C PHE A 48 1.60 -6.90 -12.79
N VAL A 49 1.75 -8.19 -13.13
CA VAL A 49 3.06 -8.87 -13.17
C VAL A 49 4.01 -8.18 -14.14
N ARG A 50 3.53 -7.82 -15.34
CA ARG A 50 4.34 -7.12 -16.36
C ARG A 50 4.84 -5.77 -15.87
N SER A 51 3.98 -4.98 -15.23
CA SER A 51 4.36 -3.68 -14.65
C SER A 51 5.41 -3.82 -13.57
N ILE A 52 5.26 -4.80 -12.68
CA ILE A 52 6.25 -5.09 -11.64
C ILE A 52 7.56 -5.61 -12.22
N SER A 53 7.51 -6.43 -13.29
CA SER A 53 8.70 -6.93 -13.99
C SER A 53 9.49 -5.78 -14.63
N ALA A 54 8.81 -4.88 -15.33
CA ALA A 54 9.42 -3.68 -15.91
C ALA A 54 10.05 -2.79 -14.84
N TRP A 55 9.35 -2.56 -13.73
CA TRP A 55 9.88 -1.82 -12.60
C TRP A 55 11.13 -2.51 -11.99
N ALA A 56 11.09 -3.83 -11.82
CA ALA A 56 12.23 -4.59 -11.30
C ALA A 56 13.45 -4.51 -12.22
N GLN A 57 13.23 -4.49 -13.54
CA GLN A 57 14.27 -4.31 -14.54
C GLN A 57 14.91 -2.93 -14.46
N ILE A 58 14.11 -1.86 -14.41
CA ILE A 58 14.59 -0.47 -14.28
C ILE A 58 15.42 -0.31 -12.99
N LYS A 59 14.97 -0.92 -11.89
CA LYS A 59 15.66 -0.88 -10.60
C LYS A 59 16.78 -1.91 -10.44
N ASN A 60 17.05 -2.72 -11.47
CA ASN A 60 18.04 -3.82 -11.45
C ASN A 60 17.88 -4.75 -10.24
N ILE A 61 16.62 -5.07 -9.88
CA ILE A 61 16.31 -5.93 -8.74
C ILE A 61 16.53 -7.38 -9.16
N ARG A 62 17.39 -8.10 -8.42
CA ARG A 62 17.69 -9.52 -8.66
C ARG A 62 17.49 -10.31 -7.37
N LEU A 63 16.95 -11.52 -7.52
CA LEU A 63 16.85 -12.46 -6.40
C LEU A 63 18.21 -13.06 -6.10
N ARG A 64 18.57 -13.19 -4.83
CA ARG A 64 19.77 -13.89 -4.40
C ARG A 64 19.53 -15.39 -4.32
N GLU A 65 20.52 -16.16 -4.70
CA GLU A 65 20.51 -17.60 -4.55
C GLU A 65 20.82 -17.98 -3.10
N TYR A 66 20.11 -18.97 -2.59
CA TYR A 66 20.29 -19.49 -1.25
C TYR A 66 20.42 -21.01 -1.29
N THR A 67 21.31 -21.54 -0.49
CA THR A 67 21.41 -22.98 -0.20
C THR A 67 20.99 -23.23 1.24
N TYR A 68 20.48 -24.43 1.49
CA TYR A 68 20.20 -24.88 2.85
C TYR A 68 21.32 -25.81 3.27
N LYS A 69 22.04 -25.45 4.34
CA LYS A 69 23.00 -26.31 5.02
C LYS A 69 22.57 -26.43 6.48
N ASP A 70 22.47 -27.67 6.97
CA ASP A 70 22.10 -27.97 8.36
C ASP A 70 20.78 -27.28 8.79
N GLY A 71 19.77 -27.29 7.93
CA GLY A 71 18.49 -26.63 8.16
C GLY A 71 18.52 -25.09 8.16
N LYS A 72 19.68 -24.48 7.99
CA LYS A 72 19.86 -23.02 7.97
C LYS A 72 20.01 -22.51 6.54
N LYS A 73 19.29 -21.43 6.24
CA LYS A 73 19.34 -20.72 4.95
C LYS A 73 20.63 -19.89 4.88
N LYS A 74 21.53 -20.24 3.95
CA LYS A 74 22.80 -19.55 3.71
C LYS A 74 22.81 -18.93 2.31
N SER A 75 23.18 -17.66 2.21
CA SER A 75 23.35 -17.01 0.90
C SER A 75 24.60 -17.53 0.21
N THR A 76 24.48 -17.89 -1.08
CA THR A 76 25.64 -18.25 -1.91
C THR A 76 26.44 -17.06 -2.40
N GLY A 77 25.94 -15.83 -2.16
CA GLY A 77 26.52 -14.60 -2.72
C GLY A 77 26.20 -14.38 -4.21
N LYS A 78 25.66 -15.39 -4.90
CA LYS A 78 25.28 -15.33 -6.31
C LYS A 78 23.84 -14.87 -6.48
N PHE A 79 23.51 -14.35 -7.69
CA PHE A 79 22.12 -14.09 -8.08
C PHE A 79 21.50 -15.36 -8.64
N ALA A 80 20.24 -15.61 -8.28
CA ALA A 80 19.49 -16.73 -8.82
C ALA A 80 19.34 -16.57 -10.35
N LYS A 81 19.43 -17.70 -11.06
CA LYS A 81 19.09 -17.73 -12.49
C LYS A 81 17.59 -17.47 -12.65
N GLY A 82 17.22 -16.53 -13.48
CA GLY A 82 15.83 -16.18 -13.78
C GLY A 82 15.76 -14.86 -14.54
N ASN A 83 14.68 -14.70 -15.27
CA ASN A 83 14.37 -13.45 -15.96
C ASN A 83 13.58 -12.50 -15.05
N TYR A 84 13.44 -11.25 -15.46
CA TYR A 84 12.68 -10.24 -14.71
C TYR A 84 11.19 -10.59 -14.59
N GLU A 85 10.66 -11.40 -15.49
CA GLU A 85 9.27 -11.87 -15.42
C GLU A 85 9.04 -12.78 -14.21
N SER A 86 9.95 -13.73 -13.96
CA SER A 86 9.91 -14.58 -12.77
C SER A 86 10.02 -13.76 -11.48
N ILE A 87 10.90 -12.75 -11.48
CA ILE A 87 11.07 -11.83 -10.35
C ILE A 87 9.80 -11.01 -10.13
N GLY A 88 9.24 -10.47 -11.20
CA GLY A 88 8.00 -9.71 -11.19
C GLY A 88 6.83 -10.52 -10.66
N TYR A 89 6.71 -11.78 -11.05
CA TYR A 89 5.69 -12.69 -10.54
C TYR A 89 5.82 -12.90 -9.02
N VAL A 90 7.02 -13.17 -8.52
CA VAL A 90 7.26 -13.37 -7.08
C VAL A 90 6.93 -12.10 -6.29
N ILE A 91 7.35 -10.92 -6.76
CA ILE A 91 7.09 -9.66 -6.09
C ILE A 91 5.59 -9.33 -6.14
N ALA A 92 4.95 -9.45 -7.31
CA ALA A 92 3.53 -9.20 -7.50
C ALA A 92 2.66 -10.12 -6.62
N SER A 93 3.01 -11.42 -6.55
CA SER A 93 2.33 -12.38 -5.70
C SER A 93 2.43 -12.02 -4.22
N ASN A 94 3.60 -11.59 -3.77
CA ASN A 94 3.79 -11.14 -2.39
C ASN A 94 2.98 -9.88 -2.08
N ILE A 95 2.98 -8.88 -2.98
CA ILE A 95 2.19 -7.66 -2.81
C ILE A 95 0.70 -7.99 -2.78
N TYR A 96 0.21 -8.80 -3.72
CA TYR A 96 -1.19 -9.18 -3.82
C TYR A 96 -1.70 -9.90 -2.57
N ASN A 97 -0.94 -10.90 -2.10
CA ASN A 97 -1.38 -11.73 -0.98
C ASN A 97 -1.20 -11.06 0.39
N ARG A 98 -0.18 -10.24 0.56
CA ARG A 98 0.14 -9.56 1.82
C ARG A 98 -0.54 -8.20 1.96
N GLY A 99 -0.68 -7.49 0.85
CA GLY A 99 -1.12 -6.11 0.83
C GLY A 99 0.02 -5.10 0.90
N ILE A 100 -0.34 -3.83 1.00
CA ILE A 100 0.56 -2.68 1.07
C ILE A 100 0.36 -1.99 2.42
N LYS A 101 1.46 -1.78 3.14
CA LYS A 101 1.46 -1.07 4.42
C LYS A 101 0.99 0.39 4.22
N PRO A 102 0.13 0.93 5.09
CA PRO A 102 -0.24 2.34 5.04
C PRO A 102 0.98 3.23 5.35
N SER A 103 1.13 4.29 4.59
CA SER A 103 2.20 5.28 4.79
C SER A 103 1.78 6.42 5.70
N PHE A 104 0.48 6.74 5.72
CA PHE A 104 -0.12 7.88 6.43
C PHE A 104 0.54 9.22 6.08
N PHE A 105 1.05 9.34 4.84
CA PHE A 105 1.79 10.52 4.42
C PHE A 105 0.93 11.79 4.36
N TYR A 106 -0.37 11.64 4.19
CA TYR A 106 -1.36 12.69 4.18
C TYR A 106 -2.10 12.79 5.52
N THR A 107 -2.64 11.66 6.00
CA THR A 107 -3.48 11.63 7.21
C THR A 107 -2.73 12.11 8.46
N LYS A 108 -1.49 11.70 8.67
CA LYS A 108 -0.72 12.11 9.86
C LYS A 108 -0.38 13.61 9.89
N PRO A 109 0.18 14.21 8.82
CA PRO A 109 0.43 15.65 8.80
C PRO A 109 -0.86 16.47 8.93
N PHE A 110 -1.94 16.02 8.29
CA PHE A 110 -3.23 16.68 8.36
C PHE A 110 -3.79 16.71 9.79
N ASN A 111 -3.86 15.54 10.44
CA ASN A 111 -4.33 15.45 11.82
C ASN A 111 -3.49 16.31 12.76
N LYS A 112 -2.16 16.25 12.61
CA LYS A 112 -1.26 17.09 13.42
C LYS A 112 -1.49 18.59 13.18
N ALA A 113 -1.74 19.00 11.94
CA ALA A 113 -2.06 20.39 11.63
C ALA A 113 -3.40 20.80 12.26
N PHE A 114 -4.41 19.91 12.23
CA PHE A 114 -5.71 20.16 12.87
C PHE A 114 -5.61 20.26 14.39
N GLU A 115 -4.82 19.38 15.03
CA GLU A 115 -4.59 19.43 16.49
C GLU A 115 -3.87 20.71 16.92
N GLN A 116 -3.20 21.40 16.02
CA GLN A 116 -2.47 22.65 16.27
C GLN A 116 -3.25 23.90 15.87
N LEU A 117 -4.48 23.75 15.34
CA LEU A 117 -5.32 24.89 15.02
C LEU A 117 -5.83 25.55 16.32
N PRO A 118 -5.70 26.87 16.45
CA PRO A 118 -6.26 27.60 17.58
C PRO A 118 -7.79 27.44 17.65
N ASP A 119 -8.35 27.33 18.84
CA ASP A 119 -9.81 27.23 19.06
C ASP A 119 -10.56 28.40 18.41
N GLU A 120 -9.97 29.58 18.40
CA GLU A 120 -10.49 30.78 17.73
C GLU A 120 -10.78 30.60 16.24
N LEU A 121 -9.99 29.76 15.55
CA LEU A 121 -10.21 29.42 14.14
C LEU A 121 -11.45 28.53 13.96
N PHE A 122 -11.66 27.59 14.87
CA PHE A 122 -12.87 26.75 14.83
C PHE A 122 -14.13 27.56 15.09
N GLU A 123 -14.09 28.53 16.03
CA GLU A 123 -15.20 29.45 16.28
C GLU A 123 -15.49 30.32 15.04
N SER A 124 -14.46 30.86 14.38
CA SER A 124 -14.61 31.64 13.15
C SER A 124 -15.26 30.83 12.03
N PHE A 125 -14.81 29.56 11.81
CA PHE A 125 -15.44 28.67 10.84
C PHE A 125 -16.88 28.34 11.16
N ALA A 126 -17.23 28.14 12.42
CA ALA A 126 -18.60 27.87 12.83
C ALA A 126 -19.52 29.06 12.52
N VAL A 127 -19.07 30.28 12.79
CA VAL A 127 -19.79 31.50 12.46
C VAL A 127 -19.98 31.68 10.95
N ASP A 128 -18.96 31.43 10.16
CA ASP A 128 -19.01 31.53 8.68
C ASP A 128 -19.99 30.50 8.08
N ILE A 129 -20.03 29.29 8.61
CA ILE A 129 -21.00 28.25 8.20
C ILE A 129 -22.42 28.66 8.57
N GLU A 130 -22.64 29.18 9.79
CA GLU A 130 -23.94 29.67 10.23
C GLU A 130 -24.46 30.80 9.33
N HIS A 131 -23.63 31.80 9.04
CA HIS A 131 -23.95 32.90 8.12
C HIS A 131 -24.30 32.39 6.71
N GLY A 132 -23.50 31.48 6.17
CA GLY A 132 -23.75 30.87 4.85
C GLY A 132 -25.06 30.08 4.78
N LEU A 133 -25.44 29.37 5.85
CA LEU A 133 -26.69 28.65 5.94
C LEU A 133 -27.91 29.63 6.04
N ILE A 134 -27.79 30.69 6.83
CA ILE A 134 -28.84 31.70 6.97
C ILE A 134 -29.08 32.42 5.63
N GLU A 135 -28.03 32.79 4.92
CA GLU A 135 -28.14 33.38 3.57
C GLU A 135 -28.83 32.45 2.55
N GLN A 136 -28.57 31.16 2.60
CA GLN A 136 -29.23 30.20 1.71
C GLN A 136 -30.71 29.99 2.05
N ILE A 137 -31.08 30.04 3.31
CA ILE A 137 -32.46 29.91 3.76
C ILE A 137 -33.27 31.17 3.35
N ASN A 138 -32.67 32.34 3.46
CA ASN A 138 -33.31 33.62 3.14
C ASN A 138 -33.40 33.91 1.62
N LYS A 139 -32.75 33.15 0.77
CA LYS A 139 -32.82 33.24 -0.71
C LYS A 139 -33.94 32.42 -1.32
N LYS A 140 -34.76 31.72 -0.53
CA LYS A 140 -36.02 31.06 -0.95
C LYS A 140 -37.21 31.94 -0.63
#